data_1a84da8efdce90c2a60a4df980167b8e
#
_entry.id   1a84da8efdce90c2a60a4df980167b8e
#
_cell.length_a   1.000
_cell.length_b   1.000
_cell.length_c   1.000
_cell.angle_alpha   90.00
_cell.angle_beta   90.00
_cell.angle_gamma   90.00
#
_symmetry.space_group_name_H-M   'P 1'
#
loop_
_entity.id
_entity.type
_entity.pdbx_description
1 polymer ?
#
loop_
_entity_poly.entity_id
_entity_poly.type
_entity_poly.pdbx_seq_one_letter_code
_entity_poly.pdbx_strand_id
1 'polypeptide(L)'
;MDKNIIQELIDRYVSVSFEVNKKAESLIKSQIEEDITIDQHYIIGYIKNSNECTSSELAEAFEVNKSAITAIINRLADRGLIERTRDENDRRVVYLTLSEKGKELIQKTQEKVHLLVESFITQFDEAEITNFINTYEKLALILTNMKKEEVGE
;
A
#
# COMPACT_ATOMS: atom_id res chain seq x y z
N MET A 1 11.63 30.04 8.76
CA MET A 1 12.79 29.12 8.75
C MET A 1 13.88 29.72 7.87
N ASP A 2 15.13 29.70 8.32
CA ASP A 2 16.28 30.17 7.50
C ASP A 2 16.38 29.31 6.21
N LYS A 3 16.70 29.97 5.07
CA LYS A 3 16.83 29.30 3.77
C LYS A 3 17.91 28.21 3.77
N ASN A 4 18.99 28.40 4.52
CA ASN A 4 20.06 27.41 4.63
C ASN A 4 19.59 26.16 5.38
N ILE A 5 18.81 26.33 6.44
CA ILE A 5 18.22 25.23 7.22
C ILE A 5 17.22 24.45 6.34
N ILE A 6 16.41 25.17 5.56
CA ILE A 6 15.45 24.53 4.65
C ILE A 6 16.19 23.67 3.63
N GLN A 7 17.25 24.19 3.00
CA GLN A 7 18.02 23.45 2.01
C GLN A 7 18.65 22.19 2.60
N GLU A 8 19.26 22.29 3.78
CA GLU A 8 19.83 21.14 4.49
C GLU A 8 18.77 20.06 4.78
N LEU A 9 17.58 20.46 5.24
CA LEU A 9 16.48 19.55 5.53
C LEU A 9 15.94 18.87 4.25
N ILE A 10 15.89 19.59 3.12
CA ILE A 10 15.49 19.03 1.82
C ILE A 10 16.49 17.95 1.41
N ASP A 11 17.77 18.24 1.43
CA ASP A 11 18.80 17.30 1.00
C ASP A 11 18.81 16.03 1.86
N ARG A 12 18.66 16.18 3.17
CA ARG A 12 18.53 15.06 4.11
C ARG A 12 17.25 14.26 3.86
N TYR A 13 16.12 14.91 3.67
CA TYR A 13 14.84 14.26 3.38
C TYR A 13 14.93 13.41 2.11
N VAL A 14 15.41 13.98 1.01
CA VAL A 14 15.54 13.27 -0.27
C VAL A 14 16.43 12.05 -0.14
N SER A 15 17.62 12.22 0.48
CA SER A 15 18.57 11.11 0.64
C SER A 15 18.04 10.00 1.54
N VAL A 16 17.51 10.35 2.71
CA VAL A 16 17.00 9.37 3.68
C VAL A 16 15.75 8.67 3.16
N SER A 17 14.83 9.40 2.52
CA SER A 17 13.62 8.80 1.93
C SER A 17 13.97 7.76 0.86
N PHE A 18 14.92 8.07 -0.01
CA PHE A 18 15.39 7.11 -1.02
C PHE A 18 15.95 5.84 -0.38
N GLU A 19 16.84 6.00 0.61
CA GLU A 19 17.48 4.85 1.27
C GLU A 19 16.48 4.00 2.05
N VAL A 20 15.59 4.63 2.83
CA VAL A 20 14.55 3.94 3.61
C VAL A 20 13.60 3.18 2.69
N ASN A 21 13.10 3.82 1.62
CA ASN A 21 12.18 3.18 0.69
C ASN A 21 12.82 1.96 0.01
N LYS A 22 14.08 2.08 -0.45
CA LYS A 22 14.80 0.97 -1.09
C LYS A 22 15.01 -0.22 -0.15
N LYS A 23 15.46 0.05 1.07
CA LYS A 23 15.71 -0.99 2.07
C LYS A 23 14.41 -1.63 2.57
N ALA A 24 13.39 -0.83 2.86
CA ALA A 24 12.08 -1.32 3.29
C ALA A 24 11.44 -2.20 2.21
N GLU A 25 11.44 -1.76 0.96
CA GLU A 25 10.92 -2.54 -0.17
C GLU A 25 11.62 -3.90 -0.29
N SER A 26 12.94 -3.92 -0.22
CA SER A 26 13.73 -5.16 -0.29
C SER A 26 13.41 -6.12 0.86
N LEU A 27 13.30 -5.59 2.09
CA LEU A 27 12.98 -6.39 3.26
C LEU A 27 11.54 -6.94 3.21
N ILE A 28 10.58 -6.12 2.83
CA ILE A 28 9.18 -6.55 2.68
C ILE A 28 9.08 -7.63 1.59
N LYS A 29 9.75 -7.42 0.45
CA LYS A 29 9.76 -8.40 -0.63
C LYS A 29 10.30 -9.75 -0.19
N SER A 30 11.29 -9.79 0.71
CA SER A 30 11.81 -11.04 1.26
C SER A 30 10.82 -11.82 2.13
N GLN A 31 9.75 -11.17 2.62
CA GLN A 31 8.69 -11.80 3.42
C GLN A 31 7.52 -12.30 2.57
N ILE A 32 7.41 -11.83 1.33
CA ILE A 32 6.33 -12.18 0.40
C ILE A 32 6.74 -13.43 -0.39
N GLU A 33 5.79 -14.28 -0.77
CA GLU A 33 6.04 -15.44 -1.62
C GLU A 33 6.64 -15.00 -2.97
N GLU A 34 7.59 -15.76 -3.51
CA GLU A 34 8.40 -15.40 -4.69
C GLU A 34 7.57 -15.04 -5.92
N ASP A 35 6.39 -15.62 -6.05
CA ASP A 35 5.49 -15.43 -7.19
C ASP A 35 4.47 -14.29 -6.98
N ILE A 36 4.52 -13.57 -5.85
CA ILE A 36 3.71 -12.39 -5.55
C ILE A 36 4.59 -11.13 -5.61
N THR A 37 4.14 -10.12 -6.35
CA THR A 37 4.77 -8.79 -6.32
C THR A 37 4.31 -7.99 -5.10
N ILE A 38 5.07 -6.95 -4.74
CA ILE A 38 4.69 -6.03 -3.65
C ILE A 38 3.35 -5.37 -3.95
N ASP A 39 3.12 -4.92 -5.18
CA ASP A 39 1.84 -4.31 -5.59
C ASP A 39 0.68 -5.29 -5.44
N GLN A 40 0.87 -6.54 -5.85
CA GLN A 40 -0.13 -7.59 -5.67
C GLN A 40 -0.43 -7.85 -4.19
N HIS A 41 0.60 -7.88 -3.35
CA HIS A 41 0.45 -8.03 -1.89
C HIS A 41 -0.42 -6.91 -1.30
N TYR A 42 -0.13 -5.65 -1.64
CA TYR A 42 -0.91 -4.52 -1.16
C TYR A 42 -2.35 -4.52 -1.69
N ILE A 43 -2.57 -4.89 -2.94
CA ILE A 43 -3.90 -5.01 -3.54
C ILE A 43 -4.72 -6.11 -2.84
N ILE A 44 -4.14 -7.27 -2.59
CA ILE A 44 -4.79 -8.35 -1.84
C ILE A 44 -5.16 -7.88 -0.43
N GLY A 45 -4.24 -7.19 0.25
CA GLY A 45 -4.48 -6.60 1.56
C GLY A 45 -5.62 -5.58 1.57
N TYR A 46 -5.68 -4.72 0.55
CA TYR A 46 -6.76 -3.75 0.38
C TYR A 46 -8.12 -4.44 0.20
N ILE A 47 -8.21 -5.42 -0.69
CA ILE A 47 -9.44 -6.21 -0.92
C ILE A 47 -9.90 -6.90 0.38
N LYS A 48 -8.96 -7.45 1.17
CA LYS A 48 -9.27 -8.07 2.46
C LYS A 48 -9.98 -7.11 3.42
N ASN A 49 -9.56 -5.85 3.43
CA ASN A 49 -10.08 -4.83 4.35
C ASN A 49 -11.29 -4.07 3.81
N SER A 50 -11.71 -4.35 2.58
CA SER A 50 -12.85 -3.71 1.93
C SER A 50 -14.06 -4.65 1.95
N ASN A 51 -15.26 -4.10 2.16
CA ASN A 51 -16.50 -4.89 2.09
C ASN A 51 -16.99 -5.06 0.65
N GLU A 52 -16.86 -4.02 -0.17
CA GLU A 52 -17.35 -3.95 -1.55
C GLU A 52 -16.31 -3.27 -2.43
N CYS A 53 -15.22 -3.98 -2.74
CA CYS A 53 -14.12 -3.45 -3.51
C CYS A 53 -14.38 -3.60 -5.02
N THR A 54 -14.25 -2.51 -5.78
CA THR A 54 -14.31 -2.52 -7.24
C THR A 54 -12.93 -2.27 -7.86
N SER A 55 -12.75 -2.63 -9.13
CA SER A 55 -11.51 -2.30 -9.86
C SER A 55 -11.28 -0.79 -10.01
N SER A 56 -12.35 -0.01 -10.11
CA SER A 56 -12.25 1.46 -10.15
C SER A 56 -11.75 2.04 -8.83
N GLU A 57 -12.22 1.52 -7.70
CA GLU A 57 -11.76 1.89 -6.37
C GLU A 57 -10.27 1.55 -6.17
N LEU A 58 -9.84 0.37 -6.61
CA LEU A 58 -8.43 -0.01 -6.57
C LEU A 58 -7.56 0.90 -7.44
N ALA A 59 -8.00 1.23 -8.66
CA ALA A 59 -7.26 2.11 -9.55
C ALA A 59 -7.06 3.50 -8.91
N GLU A 60 -8.08 4.03 -8.26
CA GLU A 60 -8.01 5.29 -7.53
C GLU A 60 -7.11 5.20 -6.29
N ALA A 61 -7.29 4.18 -5.45
CA ALA A 61 -6.53 4.00 -4.22
C ALA A 61 -5.03 3.80 -4.47
N PHE A 62 -4.67 3.07 -5.53
CA PHE A 62 -3.28 2.80 -5.92
C PHE A 62 -2.72 3.78 -6.95
N GLU A 63 -3.53 4.78 -7.36
CA GLU A 63 -3.12 5.85 -8.30
C GLU A 63 -2.54 5.30 -9.60
N VAL A 64 -3.14 4.24 -10.11
CA VAL A 64 -2.78 3.59 -11.38
C VAL A 64 -3.94 3.65 -12.36
N ASN A 65 -3.65 3.53 -13.66
CA ASN A 65 -4.70 3.49 -14.66
C ASN A 65 -5.50 2.17 -14.62
N LYS A 66 -6.71 2.19 -15.18
CA LYS A 66 -7.61 1.04 -15.20
C LYS A 66 -7.01 -0.18 -15.90
N SER A 67 -6.19 0.01 -16.94
CA SER A 67 -5.55 -1.08 -17.67
C SER A 67 -4.55 -1.82 -16.80
N ALA A 68 -3.74 -1.09 -16.03
CA ALA A 68 -2.76 -1.67 -15.12
C ALA A 68 -3.44 -2.47 -14.00
N ILE A 69 -4.46 -1.89 -13.36
CA ILE A 69 -5.20 -2.57 -12.29
C ILE A 69 -5.93 -3.81 -12.82
N THR A 70 -6.52 -3.74 -14.01
CA THR A 70 -7.20 -4.88 -14.64
C THR A 70 -6.24 -6.03 -14.91
N ALA A 71 -5.03 -5.74 -15.38
CA ALA A 71 -4.00 -6.75 -15.59
C ALA A 71 -3.60 -7.45 -14.29
N ILE A 72 -3.44 -6.71 -13.21
CA ILE A 72 -3.11 -7.27 -11.89
C ILE A 72 -4.27 -8.12 -11.36
N ILE A 73 -5.50 -7.64 -11.43
CA ILE A 73 -6.71 -8.36 -11.02
C ILE A 73 -6.84 -9.68 -11.79
N ASN A 74 -6.63 -9.67 -13.11
CA ASN A 74 -6.69 -10.87 -13.92
C ASN A 74 -5.67 -11.91 -13.47
N ARG A 75 -4.41 -11.51 -13.23
CA ARG A 75 -3.36 -12.41 -12.73
C ARG A 75 -3.72 -13.02 -11.38
N LEU A 76 -4.27 -12.22 -10.47
CA LEU A 76 -4.69 -12.68 -9.14
C LEU A 76 -5.90 -13.65 -9.24
N ALA A 77 -6.85 -13.39 -10.14
CA ALA A 77 -8.00 -14.24 -10.40
C ALA A 77 -7.56 -15.58 -11.05
N ASP A 78 -6.68 -15.53 -12.04
CA ASP A 78 -6.13 -16.73 -12.70
C ASP A 78 -5.38 -17.65 -11.72
N ARG A 79 -4.78 -17.07 -10.69
CA ARG A 79 -4.14 -17.81 -9.60
C ARG A 79 -5.12 -18.29 -8.53
N GLY A 80 -6.40 -17.98 -8.65
CA GLY A 80 -7.43 -18.35 -7.69
C GLY A 80 -7.32 -17.65 -6.33
N LEU A 81 -6.75 -16.43 -6.29
CA LEU A 81 -6.57 -15.66 -5.08
C LEU A 81 -7.72 -14.69 -4.82
N ILE A 82 -8.38 -14.24 -5.87
CA ILE A 82 -9.55 -13.36 -5.80
C ILE A 82 -10.70 -13.95 -6.61
N GLU A 83 -11.91 -13.54 -6.23
CA GLU A 83 -13.17 -13.89 -6.87
C GLU A 83 -13.90 -12.63 -7.30
N ARG A 84 -14.70 -12.74 -8.35
CA ARG A 84 -15.56 -11.68 -8.87
C ARG A 84 -17.01 -12.00 -8.62
N THR A 85 -17.72 -11.07 -7.99
CA THR A 85 -19.16 -11.17 -7.76
C THR A 85 -19.86 -9.99 -8.40
N ARG A 86 -20.86 -10.25 -9.25
CA ARG A 86 -21.67 -9.17 -9.83
C ARG A 86 -22.71 -8.69 -8.81
N ASP A 87 -22.92 -7.39 -8.79
CA ASP A 87 -23.99 -6.81 -7.99
C ASP A 87 -25.36 -7.33 -8.47
N GLU A 88 -26.25 -7.64 -7.52
CA GLU A 88 -27.57 -8.19 -7.83
C GLU A 88 -28.49 -7.15 -8.49
N ASN A 89 -28.32 -5.87 -8.16
CA ASN A 89 -29.15 -4.76 -8.61
C ASN A 89 -28.60 -4.08 -9.87
N ASP A 90 -27.26 -4.02 -10.03
CA ASP A 90 -26.59 -3.46 -11.21
C ASP A 90 -25.47 -4.41 -11.71
N ARG A 91 -25.77 -5.21 -12.72
CA ARG A 91 -24.84 -6.18 -13.30
C ARG A 91 -23.58 -5.58 -13.94
N ARG A 92 -23.50 -4.24 -14.09
CA ARG A 92 -22.30 -3.54 -14.55
C ARG A 92 -21.28 -3.41 -13.44
N VAL A 93 -21.72 -3.51 -12.18
CA VAL A 93 -20.86 -3.44 -11.01
C VAL A 93 -20.33 -4.84 -10.67
N VAL A 94 -19.01 -4.95 -10.56
CA VAL A 94 -18.32 -6.19 -10.17
C VAL A 94 -17.52 -5.93 -8.92
N TYR A 95 -17.83 -6.67 -7.87
CA TYR A 95 -17.07 -6.66 -6.61
C TYR A 95 -15.98 -7.72 -6.63
N LEU A 96 -14.86 -7.37 -6.02
CA LEU A 96 -13.70 -8.23 -5.82
C LEU A 96 -13.64 -8.67 -4.36
N THR A 97 -13.50 -9.95 -4.13
CA THR A 97 -13.34 -10.56 -2.82
C THR A 97 -12.17 -11.53 -2.83
N LEU A 98 -11.65 -11.89 -1.67
CA LEU A 98 -10.63 -12.92 -1.58
C LEU A 98 -11.27 -14.31 -1.59
N SER A 99 -10.67 -15.24 -2.32
CA SER A 99 -10.89 -16.67 -2.13
C SER A 99 -10.33 -17.14 -0.79
N GLU A 100 -10.66 -18.35 -0.35
CA GLU A 100 -10.04 -18.92 0.86
C GLU A 100 -8.50 -18.98 0.72
N LYS A 101 -8.01 -19.38 -0.45
CA LYS A 101 -6.57 -19.37 -0.78
C LYS A 101 -5.96 -17.98 -0.66
N GLY A 102 -6.66 -16.96 -1.13
CA GLY A 102 -6.22 -15.55 -1.02
C GLY A 102 -6.18 -15.06 0.42
N LYS A 103 -7.17 -15.44 1.23
CA LYS A 103 -7.21 -15.11 2.67
C LYS A 103 -6.06 -15.73 3.44
N GLU A 104 -5.79 -17.02 3.21
CA GLU A 104 -4.67 -17.74 3.84
C GLU A 104 -3.32 -17.12 3.45
N LEU A 105 -3.13 -16.83 2.15
CA LEU A 105 -1.91 -16.21 1.66
C LEU A 105 -1.65 -14.87 2.32
N ILE A 106 -2.64 -13.97 2.30
CA ILE A 106 -2.45 -12.61 2.83
C ILE A 106 -2.27 -12.61 4.34
N GLN A 107 -2.98 -13.47 5.07
CA GLN A 107 -2.81 -13.59 6.51
C GLN A 107 -1.38 -13.99 6.87
N LYS A 108 -0.86 -15.06 6.26
CA LYS A 108 0.50 -15.55 6.48
C LYS A 108 1.56 -14.50 6.15
N THR A 109 1.36 -13.77 5.06
CA THR A 109 2.32 -12.75 4.63
C THR A 109 2.25 -11.52 5.52
N GLN A 110 1.05 -11.09 5.92
CA GLN A 110 0.87 -9.97 6.85
C GLN A 110 1.52 -10.25 8.21
N GLU A 111 1.41 -11.46 8.72
CA GLU A 111 2.07 -11.87 9.98
C GLU A 111 3.60 -11.70 9.87
N LYS A 112 4.21 -12.16 8.78
CA LYS A 112 5.65 -12.00 8.54
C LYS A 112 6.08 -10.54 8.41
N VAL A 113 5.32 -9.75 7.66
CA VAL A 113 5.59 -8.30 7.50
C VAL A 113 5.42 -7.59 8.85
N HIS A 114 4.42 -7.96 9.65
CA HIS A 114 4.21 -7.42 10.99
C HIS A 114 5.43 -7.67 11.91
N LEU A 115 5.90 -8.90 11.96
CA LEU A 115 7.10 -9.25 12.75
C LEU A 115 8.35 -8.49 12.26
N LEU A 116 8.50 -8.32 10.96
CA LEU A 116 9.58 -7.51 10.39
C LEU A 116 9.48 -6.05 10.86
N VAL A 117 8.31 -5.43 10.76
CA VAL A 117 8.07 -4.04 11.18
C VAL A 117 8.29 -3.90 12.69
N GLU A 118 7.78 -4.82 13.50
CA GLU A 118 7.99 -4.86 14.94
C GLU A 118 9.49 -4.88 15.29
N SER A 119 10.28 -5.67 14.58
CA SER A 119 11.71 -5.82 14.84
C SER A 119 12.52 -4.52 14.73
N PHE A 120 12.09 -3.57 13.92
CA PHE A 120 12.77 -2.28 13.84
C PHE A 120 12.06 -1.15 14.62
N ILE A 121 10.73 -1.19 14.76
CA ILE A 121 9.99 -0.23 15.58
C ILE A 121 10.42 -0.30 17.05
N THR A 122 10.63 -1.50 17.56
CA THR A 122 11.05 -1.73 18.95
C THR A 122 12.49 -1.29 19.27
N GLN A 123 13.26 -0.84 18.28
CA GLN A 123 14.59 -0.25 18.50
C GLN A 123 14.54 1.23 18.91
N PHE A 124 13.38 1.86 18.83
CA PHE A 124 13.14 3.23 19.26
C PHE A 124 12.45 3.24 20.63
N ASP A 125 12.60 4.31 21.38
CA ASP A 125 11.73 4.51 22.54
C ASP A 125 10.31 4.88 22.10
N GLU A 126 9.33 4.69 23.01
CA GLU A 126 7.92 4.92 22.72
C GLU A 126 7.61 6.34 22.25
N ALA A 127 8.27 7.35 22.84
CA ALA A 127 8.05 8.73 22.47
C ALA A 127 8.61 9.06 21.08
N GLU A 128 9.81 8.56 20.76
CA GLU A 128 10.42 8.72 19.44
C GLU A 128 9.56 8.13 18.33
N ILE A 129 9.18 6.88 18.47
CA ILE A 129 8.41 6.20 17.42
C ILE A 129 7.02 6.78 17.28
N THR A 130 6.36 7.13 18.38
CA THR A 130 5.04 7.76 18.34
C THR A 130 5.09 9.12 17.65
N ASN A 131 6.08 9.97 17.96
CA ASN A 131 6.26 11.26 17.32
C ASN A 131 6.60 11.12 15.83
N PHE A 132 7.42 10.14 15.48
CA PHE A 132 7.73 9.84 14.08
C PHE A 132 6.46 9.44 13.32
N ILE A 133 5.66 8.51 13.81
CA ILE A 133 4.44 8.06 13.13
C ILE A 133 3.45 9.22 12.96
N ASN A 134 3.20 10.01 14.01
CA ASN A 134 2.31 11.19 13.93
C ASN A 134 2.79 12.20 12.87
N THR A 135 4.10 12.42 12.78
CA THR A 135 4.69 13.33 11.79
C THR A 135 4.59 12.76 10.38
N TYR A 136 4.77 11.45 10.24
CA TYR A 136 4.67 10.75 8.97
C TYR A 136 3.22 10.71 8.44
N GLU A 137 2.24 10.52 9.30
CA GLU A 137 0.81 10.65 8.98
C GLU A 137 0.46 12.07 8.51
N LYS A 138 1.00 13.10 9.19
CA LYS A 138 0.83 14.49 8.76
C LYS A 138 1.44 14.75 7.39
N LEU A 139 2.62 14.18 7.10
CA LEU A 139 3.23 14.27 5.77
C LEU A 139 2.35 13.61 4.71
N ALA A 140 1.82 12.42 4.97
CA ALA A 140 0.91 11.73 4.06
C ALA A 140 -0.33 12.58 3.73
N LEU A 141 -0.91 13.24 4.74
CA LEU A 141 -2.05 14.14 4.55
C LEU A 141 -1.70 15.36 3.69
N ILE A 142 -0.53 15.97 3.92
CA ILE A 142 -0.05 17.11 3.12
C ILE A 142 0.09 16.70 1.65
N LEU A 143 0.75 15.57 1.37
CA LEU A 143 0.95 15.07 0.00
C LEU A 143 -0.38 14.74 -0.69
N THR A 144 -1.35 14.17 0.04
CA THR A 144 -2.69 13.90 -0.47
C THR A 144 -3.42 15.18 -0.89
N ASN A 145 -3.31 16.25 -0.10
CA ASN A 145 -3.96 17.52 -0.40
C ASN A 145 -3.31 18.23 -1.58
N MET A 146 -1.98 18.25 -1.67
CA MET A 146 -1.25 18.81 -2.81
C MET A 146 -1.68 18.15 -4.13
N LYS A 147 -1.87 16.83 -4.12
CA LYS A 147 -2.31 16.09 -5.32
C LYS A 147 -3.75 16.40 -5.74
N LYS A 148 -4.64 16.67 -4.78
CA LYS A 148 -6.02 17.09 -5.08
C LYS A 148 -6.09 18.47 -5.72
N GLU A 149 -5.18 19.36 -5.36
CA GLU A 149 -5.07 20.69 -5.96
C GLU A 149 -4.56 20.63 -7.40
N GLU A 150 -3.64 19.70 -7.72
CA GLU A 150 -3.15 19.51 -9.10
C GLU A 150 -4.20 18.87 -10.04
N VAL A 151 -5.14 18.08 -9.52
CA VAL A 151 -6.19 17.40 -10.31
C VAL A 151 -7.46 18.25 -10.42
N GLY A 152 -7.58 19.29 -9.61
CA GLY A 152 -8.74 20.20 -9.58
C GLY A 152 -8.68 21.38 -10.58
N GLU A 153 -7.66 21.43 -11.43
CA GLU A 153 -7.56 22.29 -12.62
C GLU A 153 -7.92 21.43 -13.86
#